data_cbf4043a24921865768cb4b25db653e7
#
_entry.id   cbf4043a24921865768cb4b25db653e7
#
_cell.length_a   1.000
_cell.length_b   1.000
_cell.length_c   1.000
_cell.angle_alpha   90.00
_cell.angle_beta   90.00
_cell.angle_gamma   90.00
#
_symmetry.space_group_name_H-M   'P 1'
#
loop_
_entity.id
_entity.type
_entity.pdbx_description
1 polymer ?
#
loop_
_entity_poly.entity_id
_entity_poly.type
_entity_poly.pdbx_seq_one_letter_code
_entity_poly.pdbx_strand_id
1 'polypeptide(L)'
;MATMGRPRTFDRDQAIEQAMHIFWQNGYESTSLAQLKAGIGNGIAAPSFYAAFGSKEALFQECVQRYLGTHARVTDALWDAALAPRDAIETTLRSSARMQCGRGHPKGCMVGLGVMSAPSADDAAVTAPLARSRERTRAGIATCVQRGVDSGELRADTDV
;
A
#
# COMPACT_ATOMS: atom_id res chain seq x y z
N MET A 1 -21.39 44.24 -2.60
CA MET A 1 -19.99 43.84 -2.81
C MET A 1 -19.91 42.36 -2.49
N ALA A 2 -19.77 41.50 -3.50
CA ALA A 2 -19.67 40.07 -3.31
C ALA A 2 -18.22 39.76 -2.89
N THR A 3 -18.04 39.26 -1.69
CA THR A 3 -16.77 38.69 -1.23
C THR A 3 -16.46 37.46 -2.06
N MET A 4 -15.55 37.60 -3.02
CA MET A 4 -14.95 36.48 -3.73
C MET A 4 -14.20 35.63 -2.71
N GLY A 5 -14.79 34.50 -2.33
CA GLY A 5 -14.12 33.52 -1.48
C GLY A 5 -12.83 33.06 -2.17
N ARG A 6 -11.72 33.12 -1.43
CA ARG A 6 -10.41 32.60 -1.84
C ARG A 6 -10.61 31.19 -2.41
N PRO A 7 -10.11 30.86 -3.62
CA PRO A 7 -10.17 29.50 -4.15
C PRO A 7 -9.59 28.55 -3.08
N ARG A 8 -10.35 27.56 -2.64
CA ARG A 8 -9.80 26.49 -1.80
C ARG A 8 -8.72 25.85 -2.63
N THR A 9 -7.48 25.99 -2.21
CA THR A 9 -6.34 25.34 -2.84
C THR A 9 -6.59 23.84 -2.69
N PHE A 10 -6.79 23.13 -3.81
CA PHE A 10 -6.95 21.69 -3.84
C PHE A 10 -5.63 21.08 -3.36
N ASP A 11 -5.66 20.45 -2.19
CA ASP A 11 -4.51 19.74 -1.65
C ASP A 11 -4.45 18.35 -2.30
N ARG A 12 -3.57 18.23 -3.30
CA ARG A 12 -3.41 17.01 -4.08
C ARG A 12 -2.84 15.86 -3.23
N ASP A 13 -1.96 16.14 -2.29
CA ASP A 13 -1.39 15.12 -1.41
C ASP A 13 -2.44 14.56 -0.45
N GLN A 14 -3.26 15.43 0.12
CA GLN A 14 -4.40 15.00 0.93
C GLN A 14 -5.41 14.19 0.10
N ALA A 15 -5.64 14.57 -1.14
CA ALA A 15 -6.54 13.86 -2.04
C ALA A 15 -6.04 12.45 -2.38
N ILE A 16 -4.72 12.28 -2.61
CA ILE A 16 -4.10 10.96 -2.82
C ILE A 16 -4.23 10.09 -1.57
N GLU A 17 -4.03 10.66 -0.38
CA GLU A 17 -4.20 9.95 0.89
C GLU A 17 -5.65 9.44 1.08
N GLN A 18 -6.63 10.30 0.82
CA GLN A 18 -8.04 9.95 0.88
C GLN A 18 -8.39 8.86 -0.15
N ALA A 19 -7.92 8.99 -1.38
CA ALA A 19 -8.11 7.98 -2.42
C ALA A 19 -7.44 6.65 -2.07
N MET A 20 -6.23 6.68 -1.50
CA MET A 20 -5.51 5.50 -1.04
C MET A 20 -6.34 4.75 0.00
N HIS A 21 -6.94 5.44 0.96
CA HIS A 21 -7.80 4.80 1.97
C HIS A 21 -9.04 4.16 1.35
N ILE A 22 -9.66 4.78 0.33
CA ILE A 22 -10.81 4.23 -0.40
C ILE A 22 -10.41 2.95 -1.14
N PHE A 23 -9.30 2.98 -1.88
CA PHE A 23 -8.79 1.81 -2.58
C PHE A 23 -8.33 0.70 -1.62
N TRP A 24 -7.72 1.06 -0.50
CA TRP A 24 -7.30 0.11 0.52
C TRP A 24 -8.48 -0.65 1.11
N GLN A 25 -9.58 0.05 1.38
CA GLN A 25 -10.78 -0.53 2.00
C GLN A 25 -11.59 -1.39 1.03
N ASN A 26 -11.70 -0.96 -0.24
CA ASN A 26 -12.64 -1.54 -1.21
C ASN A 26 -11.95 -2.40 -2.28
N GLY A 27 -10.65 -2.23 -2.49
CA GLY A 27 -9.93 -2.75 -3.65
C GLY A 27 -10.09 -1.87 -4.89
N TYR A 28 -9.30 -2.16 -5.93
CA TYR A 28 -9.30 -1.38 -7.18
C TYR A 28 -10.61 -1.54 -7.96
N GLU A 29 -11.02 -2.79 -8.24
CA GLU A 29 -12.18 -3.07 -9.08
C GLU A 29 -13.49 -2.54 -8.47
N SER A 30 -13.70 -2.79 -7.18
CA SER A 30 -14.91 -2.41 -6.46
C SER A 30 -15.00 -0.92 -6.15
N THR A 31 -13.96 -0.14 -6.41
CA THR A 31 -13.96 1.32 -6.23
C THR A 31 -14.44 2.01 -7.49
N SER A 32 -15.60 2.66 -7.44
CA SER A 32 -16.13 3.45 -8.55
C SER A 32 -15.55 4.87 -8.59
N LEU A 33 -15.59 5.51 -9.78
CA LEU A 33 -15.26 6.93 -9.92
C LEU A 33 -16.19 7.84 -9.09
N ALA A 34 -17.44 7.43 -8.90
CA ALA A 34 -18.40 8.18 -8.08
C ALA A 34 -17.95 8.20 -6.61
N GLN A 35 -17.53 7.04 -6.08
CA GLN A 35 -16.98 6.94 -4.71
C GLN A 35 -15.72 7.78 -4.53
N LEU A 36 -14.78 7.71 -5.48
CA LEU A 36 -13.55 8.51 -5.44
C LEU A 36 -13.87 10.01 -5.45
N LYS A 37 -14.72 10.46 -6.38
CA LYS A 37 -15.11 11.88 -6.48
C LYS A 37 -15.83 12.39 -5.23
N ALA A 38 -16.63 11.56 -4.60
CA ALA A 38 -17.33 11.92 -3.35
C ALA A 38 -16.39 11.96 -2.15
N GLY A 39 -15.40 11.06 -2.08
CA GLY A 39 -14.51 10.89 -0.94
C GLY A 39 -13.24 11.76 -0.96
N ILE A 40 -12.94 12.41 -2.08
CA ILE A 40 -11.74 13.25 -2.24
C ILE A 40 -12.11 14.72 -2.04
N GLY A 41 -11.40 15.44 -1.17
CA GLY A 41 -11.47 16.90 -1.05
C GLY A 41 -12.86 17.47 -0.71
N ASN A 42 -13.70 16.72 0.00
CA ASN A 42 -15.11 17.05 0.27
C ASN A 42 -16.00 17.08 -0.99
N GLY A 43 -15.63 16.29 -1.99
CA GLY A 43 -16.29 16.17 -3.27
C GLY A 43 -15.58 16.95 -4.38
N ILE A 44 -15.16 16.23 -5.43
CA ILE A 44 -14.50 16.82 -6.60
C ILE A 44 -15.35 16.61 -7.85
N ALA A 45 -15.50 17.66 -8.67
CA ALA A 45 -16.19 17.55 -9.95
C ALA A 45 -15.40 16.70 -10.95
N ALA A 46 -16.09 16.02 -11.87
CA ALA A 46 -15.44 15.16 -12.85
C ALA A 46 -14.33 15.86 -13.68
N PRO A 47 -14.53 17.08 -14.21
CA PRO A 47 -13.46 17.76 -14.94
C PRO A 47 -12.22 18.00 -14.06
N SER A 48 -12.41 18.38 -12.80
CA SER A 48 -11.30 18.61 -11.85
C SER A 48 -10.60 17.32 -11.48
N PHE A 49 -11.33 16.21 -11.35
CA PHE A 49 -10.74 14.88 -11.12
C PHE A 49 -9.81 14.47 -12.26
N TYR A 50 -10.29 14.57 -13.51
CA TYR A 50 -9.47 14.19 -14.67
C TYR A 50 -8.29 15.15 -14.89
N ALA A 51 -8.46 16.43 -14.62
CA ALA A 51 -7.37 17.40 -14.67
C ALA A 51 -6.27 17.10 -13.62
N ALA A 52 -6.65 16.65 -12.42
CA ALA A 52 -5.71 16.36 -11.33
C ALA A 52 -5.01 15.01 -11.46
N PHE A 53 -5.73 13.98 -11.91
CA PHE A 53 -5.28 12.58 -11.81
C PHE A 53 -5.27 11.83 -13.15
N GLY A 54 -5.84 12.36 -14.20
CA GLY A 54 -5.91 11.72 -15.52
C GLY A 54 -6.93 10.60 -15.59
N SER A 55 -6.80 9.56 -14.78
CA SER A 55 -7.69 8.39 -14.76
C SER A 55 -7.77 7.76 -13.36
N LYS A 56 -8.72 6.84 -13.17
CA LYS A 56 -8.80 5.99 -11.96
C LYS A 56 -7.53 5.17 -11.78
N GLU A 57 -7.03 4.62 -12.88
CA GLU A 57 -5.81 3.81 -12.90
C GLU A 57 -4.60 4.64 -12.49
N ALA A 58 -4.39 5.83 -13.08
CA ALA A 58 -3.27 6.71 -12.75
C ALA A 58 -3.31 7.10 -11.26
N LEU A 59 -4.48 7.47 -10.74
CA LEU A 59 -4.66 7.75 -9.31
C LEU A 59 -4.34 6.53 -8.44
N PHE A 60 -4.78 5.34 -8.84
CA PHE A 60 -4.47 4.11 -8.11
C PHE A 60 -2.97 3.84 -8.04
N GLN A 61 -2.24 4.02 -9.15
CA GLN A 61 -0.78 3.86 -9.17
C GLN A 61 -0.09 4.83 -8.21
N GLU A 62 -0.53 6.08 -8.13
CA GLU A 62 -0.01 7.05 -7.16
C GLU A 62 -0.32 6.64 -5.72
N CYS A 63 -1.53 6.13 -5.46
CA CYS A 63 -1.91 5.59 -4.14
C CYS A 63 -1.05 4.38 -3.75
N VAL A 64 -0.80 3.47 -4.67
CA VAL A 64 0.09 2.31 -4.44
C VAL A 64 1.51 2.77 -4.14
N GLN A 65 2.06 3.72 -4.90
CA GLN A 65 3.39 4.28 -4.63
C GLN A 65 3.47 4.90 -3.24
N ARG A 66 2.47 5.69 -2.86
CA ARG A 66 2.39 6.27 -1.51
C ARG A 66 2.33 5.18 -0.43
N TYR A 67 1.48 4.17 -0.60
CA TYR A 67 1.38 3.05 0.34
C TYR A 67 2.71 2.31 0.49
N LEU A 68 3.38 1.99 -0.62
CA LEU A 68 4.67 1.29 -0.62
C LEU A 68 5.78 2.13 0.03
N GLY A 69 5.74 3.45 -0.14
CA GLY A 69 6.69 4.38 0.47
C GLY A 69 6.43 4.69 1.95
N THR A 70 5.28 4.28 2.51
CA THR A 70 4.88 4.58 3.88
C THR A 70 4.53 3.30 4.66
N HIS A 71 3.30 2.83 4.53
CA HIS A 71 2.75 1.71 5.32
C HIS A 71 3.46 0.37 5.04
N ALA A 72 3.86 0.09 3.80
CA ALA A 72 4.55 -1.15 3.46
C ALA A 72 6.00 -1.21 3.97
N ARG A 73 6.58 -0.09 4.41
CA ARG A 73 7.94 -0.05 4.97
C ARG A 73 8.12 -0.87 6.24
N VAL A 74 7.04 -1.34 6.83
CA VAL A 74 7.09 -2.30 7.95
C VAL A 74 7.85 -3.59 7.63
N THR A 75 8.10 -3.88 6.35
CA THR A 75 8.87 -5.03 5.88
C THR A 75 10.36 -4.72 5.63
N ASP A 76 10.79 -3.47 5.80
CA ASP A 76 12.18 -3.05 5.50
C ASP A 76 13.20 -3.78 6.39
N ALA A 77 12.83 -4.16 7.62
CA ALA A 77 13.69 -4.91 8.52
C ALA A 77 14.17 -6.25 7.95
N LEU A 78 13.42 -6.87 7.04
CA LEU A 78 13.84 -8.12 6.36
C LEU A 78 15.11 -7.95 5.51
N TRP A 79 15.42 -6.72 5.11
CA TRP A 79 16.53 -6.36 4.24
C TRP A 79 17.68 -5.70 4.99
N ASP A 80 17.53 -5.53 6.31
CA ASP A 80 18.58 -4.98 7.17
C ASP A 80 19.58 -6.07 7.54
N ALA A 81 20.77 -6.02 6.92
CA ALA A 81 21.84 -6.97 7.17
C ALA A 81 22.44 -6.87 8.58
N ALA A 82 22.23 -5.74 9.28
CA ALA A 82 22.71 -5.55 10.65
C ALA A 82 21.85 -6.27 11.69
N LEU A 83 20.60 -6.60 11.34
CA LEU A 83 19.72 -7.35 12.23
C LEU A 83 20.01 -8.86 12.15
N ALA A 84 20.00 -9.53 13.32
CA ALA A 84 19.95 -10.99 13.34
C ALA A 84 18.71 -11.51 12.61
N PRO A 85 18.76 -12.65 11.92
CA PRO A 85 17.65 -13.19 11.12
C PRO A 85 16.32 -13.25 11.88
N ARG A 86 16.34 -13.75 13.10
CA ARG A 86 15.16 -13.83 13.97
C ARG A 86 14.60 -12.45 14.29
N ASP A 87 15.47 -11.51 14.64
CA ASP A 87 15.05 -10.15 15.01
C ASP A 87 14.45 -9.40 13.82
N ALA A 88 14.98 -9.60 12.61
CA ALA A 88 14.45 -9.04 11.39
C ALA A 88 13.00 -9.52 11.11
N ILE A 89 12.76 -10.83 11.25
CA ILE A 89 11.42 -11.44 11.08
C ILE A 89 10.49 -10.95 12.19
N GLU A 90 10.93 -11.01 13.46
CA GLU A 90 10.09 -10.56 14.59
C GLU A 90 9.73 -9.09 14.49
N THR A 91 10.66 -8.22 14.15
CA THR A 91 10.45 -6.79 13.94
C THR A 91 9.42 -6.56 12.82
N THR A 92 9.56 -7.27 11.71
CA THR A 92 8.61 -7.19 10.59
C THR A 92 7.21 -7.62 11.01
N LEU A 93 7.06 -8.75 11.68
CA LEU A 93 5.75 -9.26 12.12
C LEU A 93 5.08 -8.31 13.11
N ARG A 94 5.82 -7.83 14.11
CA ARG A 94 5.31 -6.88 15.11
C ARG A 94 4.92 -5.53 14.48
N SER A 95 5.76 -5.01 13.59
CA SER A 95 5.49 -3.75 12.88
C SER A 95 4.28 -3.89 11.96
N SER A 96 4.16 -5.01 11.25
CA SER A 96 3.01 -5.32 10.39
C SER A 96 1.72 -5.42 11.21
N ALA A 97 1.74 -6.10 12.35
CA ALA A 97 0.58 -6.22 13.22
C ALA A 97 0.13 -4.84 13.75
N ARG A 98 1.07 -4.01 14.21
CA ARG A 98 0.77 -2.64 14.67
C ARG A 98 0.20 -1.78 13.55
N MET A 99 0.78 -1.83 12.37
CA MET A 99 0.28 -1.08 11.21
C MET A 99 -1.12 -1.56 10.84
N GLN A 100 -1.37 -2.85 10.68
CA GLN A 100 -2.66 -3.39 10.25
C GLN A 100 -3.80 -3.13 11.26
N CYS A 101 -3.48 -2.98 12.55
CA CYS A 101 -4.43 -2.65 13.61
C CYS A 101 -4.43 -1.15 13.97
N GLY A 102 -3.60 -0.33 13.33
CA GLY A 102 -3.41 1.09 13.62
C GLY A 102 -4.69 1.92 13.48
N ARG A 103 -4.64 3.15 13.98
CA ARG A 103 -5.71 4.15 13.82
C ARG A 103 -5.32 5.14 12.72
N GLY A 104 -6.31 5.81 12.13
CA GLY A 104 -6.10 6.84 11.12
C GLY A 104 -6.03 6.33 9.68
N HIS A 105 -6.11 5.03 9.47
CA HIS A 105 -6.18 4.39 8.14
C HIS A 105 -7.05 3.11 8.19
N PRO A 106 -7.45 2.55 7.05
CA PRO A 106 -8.18 1.28 6.99
C PRO A 106 -7.40 0.13 7.63
N LYS A 107 -8.12 -0.85 8.17
CA LYS A 107 -7.53 -2.05 8.78
C LYS A 107 -6.99 -3.00 7.71
N GLY A 108 -6.05 -3.85 8.12
CA GLY A 108 -5.43 -4.83 7.23
C GLY A 108 -4.29 -4.26 6.41
N CYS A 109 -3.96 -4.94 5.32
CA CYS A 109 -2.84 -4.61 4.45
C CYS A 109 -3.33 -4.41 3.01
N MET A 110 -3.09 -3.25 2.42
CA MET A 110 -3.50 -2.95 1.03
C MET A 110 -2.89 -3.95 0.03
N VAL A 111 -1.64 -4.40 0.28
CA VAL A 111 -0.99 -5.42 -0.57
C VAL A 111 -1.72 -6.76 -0.47
N GLY A 112 -2.02 -7.22 0.75
CA GLY A 112 -2.72 -8.49 0.97
C GLY A 112 -4.12 -8.48 0.38
N LEU A 113 -4.90 -7.44 0.68
CA LEU A 113 -6.27 -7.29 0.18
C LEU A 113 -6.31 -7.15 -1.35
N GLY A 114 -5.40 -6.35 -1.93
CA GLY A 114 -5.35 -6.14 -3.38
C GLY A 114 -4.96 -7.39 -4.18
N VAL A 115 -4.17 -8.31 -3.60
CA VAL A 115 -3.83 -9.58 -4.25
C VAL A 115 -4.94 -10.63 -4.07
N MET A 116 -5.67 -10.57 -2.95
CA MET A 116 -6.78 -11.50 -2.68
C MET A 116 -8.05 -11.16 -3.49
N SER A 117 -8.23 -9.92 -3.87
CA SER A 117 -9.31 -9.47 -4.76
C SER A 117 -8.96 -9.84 -6.21
N ALA A 118 -8.88 -11.13 -6.54
CA ALA A 118 -8.44 -11.65 -7.85
C ALA A 118 -8.76 -10.67 -9.00
N PRO A 119 -7.78 -9.89 -9.48
CA PRO A 119 -8.05 -8.93 -10.53
C PRO A 119 -8.47 -9.66 -11.80
N SER A 120 -9.38 -9.04 -12.57
CA SER A 120 -9.62 -9.48 -13.94
C SER A 120 -8.31 -9.51 -14.72
N ALA A 121 -8.23 -10.27 -15.80
CA ALA A 121 -7.03 -10.28 -16.64
C ALA A 121 -6.64 -8.87 -17.13
N ASP A 122 -7.63 -8.00 -17.32
CA ASP A 122 -7.44 -6.62 -17.76
C ASP A 122 -6.82 -5.74 -16.67
N ASP A 123 -7.09 -6.03 -15.38
CA ASP A 123 -6.59 -5.25 -14.25
C ASP A 123 -5.28 -5.81 -13.64
N ALA A 124 -4.78 -6.93 -14.15
CA ALA A 124 -3.55 -7.55 -13.66
C ALA A 124 -2.34 -6.60 -13.76
N ALA A 125 -2.24 -5.84 -14.84
CA ALA A 125 -1.17 -4.85 -15.02
C ALA A 125 -1.26 -3.72 -13.99
N VAL A 126 -2.48 -3.28 -13.65
CA VAL A 126 -2.75 -2.21 -12.68
C VAL A 126 -2.36 -2.63 -11.27
N THR A 127 -2.61 -3.88 -10.90
CA THR A 127 -2.34 -4.43 -9.57
C THR A 127 -0.94 -5.04 -9.43
N ALA A 128 -0.20 -5.19 -10.52
CA ALA A 128 1.16 -5.77 -10.55
C ALA A 128 2.13 -5.18 -9.49
N PRO A 129 2.13 -3.89 -9.16
CA PRO A 129 3.01 -3.36 -8.11
C PRO A 129 2.72 -3.97 -6.74
N LEU A 130 1.47 -4.29 -6.41
CA LEU A 130 1.10 -4.96 -5.17
C LEU A 130 1.60 -6.41 -5.16
N ALA A 131 1.47 -7.13 -6.27
CA ALA A 131 1.99 -8.49 -6.43
C ALA A 131 3.52 -8.53 -6.27
N ARG A 132 4.24 -7.58 -6.88
CA ARG A 132 5.70 -7.44 -6.70
C ARG A 132 6.09 -7.14 -5.26
N SER A 133 5.33 -6.31 -4.56
CA SER A 133 5.58 -6.02 -3.14
C SER A 133 5.41 -7.27 -2.27
N ARG A 134 4.39 -8.08 -2.53
CA ARG A 134 4.19 -9.36 -1.86
C ARG A 134 5.36 -10.31 -2.10
N GLU A 135 5.80 -10.44 -3.36
CA GLU A 135 6.93 -11.29 -3.72
C GLU A 135 8.23 -10.81 -3.07
N ARG A 136 8.46 -9.50 -3.02
CA ARG A 136 9.60 -8.92 -2.30
C ARG A 136 9.57 -9.28 -0.80
N THR A 137 8.42 -9.26 -0.17
CA THR A 137 8.28 -9.65 1.25
C THR A 137 8.57 -11.13 1.43
N ARG A 138 8.06 -12.00 0.55
CA ARG A 138 8.34 -13.44 0.56
C ARG A 138 9.83 -13.71 0.42
N ALA A 139 10.47 -13.09 -0.56
CA ALA A 139 11.91 -13.23 -0.78
C ALA A 139 12.73 -12.72 0.42
N GLY A 140 12.31 -11.64 1.07
CA GLY A 140 12.97 -11.13 2.28
C GLY A 140 12.89 -12.10 3.46
N ILE A 141 11.74 -12.74 3.66
CA ILE A 141 11.59 -13.79 4.69
C ILE A 141 12.51 -14.98 4.36
N ALA A 142 12.46 -15.48 3.12
CA ALA A 142 13.32 -16.59 2.69
C ALA A 142 14.81 -16.25 2.89
N THR A 143 15.23 -15.04 2.53
CA THR A 143 16.61 -14.56 2.76
C THR A 143 16.97 -14.57 4.26
N CYS A 144 16.08 -14.11 5.13
CA CYS A 144 16.32 -14.14 6.57
C CYS A 144 16.41 -15.58 7.11
N VAL A 145 15.54 -16.48 6.65
CA VAL A 145 15.60 -17.90 7.05
C VAL A 145 16.90 -18.53 6.60
N GLN A 146 17.33 -18.32 5.35
CA GLN A 146 18.61 -18.84 4.84
C GLN A 146 19.80 -18.31 5.66
N ARG A 147 19.84 -17.02 5.96
CA ARG A 147 20.87 -16.43 6.83
C ARG A 147 20.90 -17.08 8.22
N GLY A 148 19.72 -17.43 8.76
CA GLY A 148 19.61 -18.14 10.04
C GLY A 148 20.14 -19.55 9.98
N VAL A 149 19.95 -20.26 8.86
CA VAL A 149 20.54 -21.59 8.61
C VAL A 149 22.06 -21.46 8.49
N ASP A 150 22.55 -20.53 7.69
CA ASP A 150 23.97 -20.33 7.42
C ASP A 150 24.76 -19.93 8.69
N SER A 151 24.12 -19.19 9.60
CA SER A 151 24.70 -18.79 10.89
C SER A 151 24.56 -19.85 12.00
N GLY A 152 23.81 -20.91 11.77
CA GLY A 152 23.50 -21.92 12.79
C GLY A 152 22.44 -21.49 13.81
N GLU A 153 21.79 -20.35 13.63
CA GLU A 153 20.65 -19.90 14.47
C GLU A 153 19.40 -20.74 14.21
N LEU A 154 19.25 -21.24 13.00
CA LEU A 154 18.21 -22.20 12.60
C LEU A 154 18.84 -23.55 12.26
N ARG A 155 18.03 -24.60 12.34
CA ARG A 155 18.50 -25.96 12.03
C ARG A 155 18.88 -26.07 10.55
N ALA A 156 19.92 -26.86 10.27
CA ALA A 156 20.44 -27.06 8.90
C ALA A 156 19.42 -27.73 7.94
N ASP A 157 18.42 -28.44 8.48
CA ASP A 157 17.35 -29.09 7.72
C ASP A 157 16.09 -28.22 7.59
N THR A 158 16.18 -26.91 7.90
CA THR A 158 15.07 -25.97 7.72
C THR A 158 14.82 -25.76 6.23
N ASP A 159 13.58 -26.01 5.79
CA ASP A 159 13.11 -25.71 4.43
C ASP A 159 12.91 -24.17 4.25
N VAL A 160 13.40 -23.59 3.15
CA VAL A 160 13.46 -22.14 2.90
C VAL A 160 12.56 -21.72 1.75
#